data_285dfc9400e94589c5428e3a7277c309
#
_entry.id   285dfc9400e94589c5428e3a7277c309
#
_cell.length_a   1.000
_cell.length_b   1.000
_cell.length_c   1.000
_cell.angle_alpha   90.00
_cell.angle_beta   90.00
_cell.angle_gamma   90.00
#
_symmetry.space_group_name_H-M   'P 1'
#
loop_
_entity.id
_entity.type
_entity.pdbx_description
1 polymer ?
#
loop_
_entity_poly.entity_id
_entity_poly.type
_entity_poly.pdbx_seq_one_letter_code
_entity_poly.pdbx_strand_id
1 'polypeptide(L)'
;MEDITMKAALVYTSTTPELIELVEKEVTKNIGTDAEIISLQDPSILAEVREAGYVTKTAAAARLIGMYMEAVAQGADAILNICSSVGEVADSVQTAAAYIGVPIVRIDEEMCREAARLGKRVGVLATLATTLEPTKNTISRVAR
;
A
#
# COMPACT_ATOMS: atom_id res chain seq x y z
N MET A 1 -31.38 9.41 -7.48
CA MET A 1 -29.99 9.03 -7.76
C MET A 1 -29.35 8.70 -6.43
N GLU A 2 -28.98 7.46 -6.20
CA GLU A 2 -28.28 7.10 -4.97
C GLU A 2 -26.88 7.73 -5.02
N ASP A 3 -26.51 8.46 -3.97
CA ASP A 3 -25.15 8.90 -3.79
C ASP A 3 -24.27 7.67 -3.58
N ILE A 4 -23.44 7.35 -4.59
CA ILE A 4 -22.51 6.23 -4.52
C ILE A 4 -21.36 6.67 -3.60
N THR A 5 -21.40 6.21 -2.36
CA THR A 5 -20.32 6.44 -1.40
C THR A 5 -19.11 5.61 -1.80
N MET A 6 -17.97 6.24 -1.99
CA MET A 6 -16.71 5.55 -2.25
C MET A 6 -16.27 4.76 -1.01
N LYS A 7 -15.86 3.51 -1.21
CA LYS A 7 -15.29 2.66 -0.18
C LYS A 7 -13.81 2.45 -0.45
N ALA A 8 -12.97 2.99 0.42
CA ALA A 8 -11.52 2.84 0.34
C ALA A 8 -11.05 1.84 1.40
N ALA A 9 -10.33 0.82 0.99
CA ALA A 9 -9.70 -0.12 1.89
C ALA A 9 -8.26 0.31 2.18
N LEU A 10 -7.90 0.35 3.46
CA LEU A 10 -6.57 0.64 3.95
C LEU A 10 -5.98 -0.64 4.51
N VAL A 11 -4.89 -1.12 3.91
CA VAL A 11 -4.25 -2.40 4.25
C VAL A 11 -2.93 -2.14 4.95
N TYR A 12 -2.85 -2.50 6.22
CA TYR A 12 -1.69 -2.29 7.09
C TYR A 12 -0.99 -3.60 7.40
N THR A 13 0.32 -3.58 7.32
CA THR A 13 1.20 -4.71 7.71
C THR A 13 1.99 -4.45 8.99
N SER A 14 1.90 -3.24 9.51
CA SER A 14 2.30 -2.84 10.85
C SER A 14 1.35 -1.76 11.32
N THR A 15 1.09 -1.71 12.62
CA THR A 15 0.08 -0.80 13.16
C THR A 15 0.56 -0.10 14.40
N THR A 16 0.35 1.22 14.40
CA THR A 16 0.32 2.04 15.60
C THR A 16 -0.94 2.89 15.52
N PRO A 17 -1.54 3.28 16.65
CA PRO A 17 -2.70 4.17 16.63
C PRO A 17 -2.44 5.47 15.87
N GLU A 18 -1.24 6.02 16.01
CA GLU A 18 -0.82 7.27 15.37
C GLU A 18 -0.76 7.13 13.83
N LEU A 19 -0.25 5.99 13.33
CA LEU A 19 -0.21 5.71 11.89
C LEU A 19 -1.61 5.59 11.31
N ILE A 20 -2.49 4.85 11.98
CA ILE A 20 -3.87 4.66 11.53
C ILE A 20 -4.59 6.00 11.46
N GLU A 21 -4.51 6.80 12.53
CA GLU A 21 -5.14 8.12 12.60
C GLU A 21 -4.64 9.04 11.49
N LEU A 22 -3.32 9.10 11.29
CA LEU A 22 -2.71 9.92 10.25
C LEU A 22 -3.18 9.53 8.85
N VAL A 23 -3.16 8.23 8.53
CA VAL A 23 -3.55 7.72 7.21
C VAL A 23 -5.04 7.96 6.96
N GLU A 24 -5.90 7.63 7.92
CA GLU A 24 -7.35 7.84 7.78
C GLU A 24 -7.69 9.32 7.59
N LYS A 25 -7.03 10.21 8.34
CA LYS A 25 -7.20 11.66 8.21
C LYS A 25 -6.83 12.15 6.82
N GLU A 26 -5.66 11.75 6.31
CA GLU A 26 -5.18 12.18 4.99
C GLU A 26 -6.04 11.59 3.86
N VAL A 27 -6.44 10.34 3.96
CA VAL A 27 -7.32 9.72 2.98
C VAL A 27 -8.68 10.42 2.95
N THR A 28 -9.31 10.62 4.09
CA THR A 28 -10.60 11.30 4.20
C THR A 28 -10.55 12.73 3.64
N LYS A 29 -9.46 13.44 3.93
CA LYS A 29 -9.23 14.81 3.41
C LYS A 29 -9.21 14.86 1.88
N ASN A 30 -8.67 13.81 1.24
CA ASN A 30 -8.47 13.78 -0.22
C ASN A 30 -9.63 13.13 -0.99
N ILE A 31 -10.36 12.18 -0.40
CA ILE A 31 -11.47 11.48 -1.08
C ILE A 31 -12.86 11.91 -0.63
N GLY A 32 -12.95 12.72 0.41
CA GLY A 32 -14.20 13.24 0.95
C GLY A 32 -14.61 12.61 2.27
N THR A 33 -15.34 13.37 3.07
CA THR A 33 -15.78 12.96 4.41
C THR A 33 -16.88 11.90 4.42
N ASP A 34 -17.57 11.72 3.32
CA ASP A 34 -18.66 10.74 3.13
C ASP A 34 -18.11 9.38 2.68
N ALA A 35 -16.81 9.27 2.37
CA ALA A 35 -16.20 8.01 2.00
C ALA A 35 -16.20 7.03 3.18
N GLU A 36 -16.51 5.77 2.88
CA GLU A 36 -16.42 4.70 3.87
C GLU A 36 -15.00 4.13 3.87
N ILE A 37 -14.42 3.94 5.05
CA ILE A 37 -13.09 3.36 5.21
C ILE A 37 -13.22 1.93 5.72
N ILE A 38 -12.58 0.99 4.99
CA ILE A 38 -12.39 -0.39 5.40
C ILE A 38 -10.94 -0.52 5.87
N SER A 39 -10.72 -0.81 7.15
CA SER A 39 -9.38 -0.96 7.72
C SER A 39 -9.06 -2.43 7.95
N LEU A 40 -8.02 -2.94 7.27
CA LEU A 40 -7.52 -4.30 7.42
C LEU A 40 -6.09 -4.28 7.94
N GLN A 41 -5.81 -5.05 8.98
CA GLN A 41 -4.55 -4.98 9.71
C GLN A 41 -4.00 -6.37 9.99
N ASP A 42 -2.74 -6.61 9.62
CA ASP A 42 -2.00 -7.81 10.02
C ASP A 42 -0.54 -7.45 10.31
N PRO A 43 -0.21 -7.08 11.56
CA PRO A 43 1.14 -6.70 11.93
C PRO A 43 2.14 -7.88 11.87
N SER A 44 1.67 -9.10 11.82
CA SER A 44 2.54 -10.28 11.67
C SER A 44 3.23 -10.34 10.31
N ILE A 45 2.69 -9.69 9.29
CA ILE A 45 3.29 -9.65 7.94
C ILE A 45 4.64 -8.93 7.98
N LEU A 46 4.67 -7.70 8.47
CA LEU A 46 5.93 -6.96 8.56
C LEU A 46 6.90 -7.62 9.53
N ALA A 47 6.43 -8.17 10.64
CA ALA A 47 7.26 -8.88 11.59
C ALA A 47 8.00 -10.06 10.93
N GLU A 48 7.29 -10.87 10.14
CA GLU A 48 7.89 -11.99 9.41
C GLU A 48 8.88 -11.52 8.33
N VAL A 49 8.55 -10.46 7.59
CA VAL A 49 9.45 -9.88 6.58
C VAL A 49 10.72 -9.34 7.22
N ARG A 50 10.62 -8.70 8.37
CA ARG A 50 11.78 -8.19 9.11
C ARG A 50 12.67 -9.32 9.63
N GLU A 51 12.09 -10.38 10.15
CA GLU A 51 12.82 -11.55 10.64
C GLU A 51 13.55 -12.27 9.50
N ALA A 52 12.88 -12.49 8.37
CA ALA A 52 13.46 -13.15 7.21
C ALA A 52 14.45 -12.27 6.43
N GLY A 53 14.29 -10.96 6.47
CA GLY A 53 15.07 -10.00 5.69
C GLY A 53 14.61 -9.85 4.22
N TYR A 54 13.52 -10.49 3.84
CA TYR A 54 12.92 -10.44 2.51
C TYR A 54 11.42 -10.73 2.56
N VAL A 55 10.76 -10.48 1.41
CA VAL A 55 9.32 -10.77 1.23
C VAL A 55 9.11 -12.29 1.14
N THR A 56 8.47 -12.85 2.16
CA THR A 56 8.21 -14.31 2.23
C THR A 56 6.96 -14.70 1.47
N LYS A 57 6.90 -15.97 1.02
CA LYS A 57 5.70 -16.50 0.34
C LYS A 57 4.47 -16.49 1.25
N THR A 58 4.65 -16.79 2.53
CA THR A 58 3.56 -16.97 3.49
C THR A 58 3.07 -15.65 4.05
N ALA A 59 3.97 -14.73 4.38
CA ALA A 59 3.57 -13.44 4.94
C ALA A 59 3.10 -12.48 3.86
N ALA A 60 3.98 -12.11 2.96
CA ALA A 60 3.70 -11.04 2.02
C ALA A 60 2.90 -11.53 0.81
N ALA A 61 3.30 -12.64 0.20
CA ALA A 61 2.62 -13.10 -0.99
C ALA A 61 1.22 -13.66 -0.67
N ALA A 62 1.10 -14.61 0.25
CA ALA A 62 -0.17 -15.26 0.51
C ALA A 62 -1.10 -14.41 1.38
N ARG A 63 -0.63 -13.96 2.55
CA ARG A 63 -1.52 -13.27 3.50
C ARG A 63 -1.86 -11.86 3.04
N LEU A 64 -0.92 -11.13 2.47
CA LEU A 64 -1.18 -9.77 1.99
C LEU A 64 -2.14 -9.78 0.78
N ILE A 65 -1.93 -10.67 -0.18
CA ILE A 65 -2.87 -10.84 -1.31
C ILE A 65 -4.26 -11.27 -0.79
N GLY A 66 -4.30 -12.13 0.21
CA GLY A 66 -5.55 -12.49 0.89
C GLY A 66 -6.27 -11.28 1.49
N MET A 67 -5.54 -10.34 2.06
CA MET A 67 -6.11 -9.08 2.58
C MET A 67 -6.69 -8.21 1.45
N TYR A 68 -6.03 -8.14 0.30
CA TYR A 68 -6.58 -7.42 -0.86
C TYR A 68 -7.90 -8.05 -1.32
N MET A 69 -7.96 -9.38 -1.38
CA MET A 69 -9.17 -10.07 -1.78
C MET A 69 -10.29 -9.93 -0.74
N GLU A 70 -9.95 -9.87 0.54
CA GLU A 70 -10.90 -9.56 1.62
C GLU A 70 -11.48 -8.15 1.45
N ALA A 71 -10.63 -7.17 1.13
CA ALA A 71 -11.09 -5.81 0.85
C ALA A 71 -12.08 -5.77 -0.33
N VAL A 72 -11.80 -6.51 -1.40
CA VAL A 72 -12.71 -6.66 -2.54
C VAL A 72 -14.04 -7.27 -2.10
N ALA A 73 -14.01 -8.33 -1.30
CA ALA A 73 -15.20 -9.01 -0.78
C ALA A 73 -16.05 -8.09 0.10
N GLN A 74 -15.45 -7.14 0.81
CA GLN A 74 -16.14 -6.13 1.60
C GLN A 74 -16.65 -4.95 0.77
N GLY A 75 -16.45 -4.95 -0.53
CA GLY A 75 -16.98 -3.94 -1.44
C GLY A 75 -16.07 -2.72 -1.62
N ALA A 76 -14.77 -2.86 -1.41
CA ALA A 76 -13.82 -1.77 -1.66
C ALA A 76 -13.84 -1.35 -3.13
N ASP A 77 -13.84 -0.05 -3.38
CA ASP A 77 -13.70 0.54 -4.71
C ASP A 77 -12.23 0.78 -5.07
N ALA A 78 -11.39 0.93 -4.07
CA ALA A 78 -9.93 1.05 -4.20
C ALA A 78 -9.25 0.55 -2.92
N ILE A 79 -8.01 0.11 -3.08
CA ILE A 79 -7.18 -0.41 -1.98
C ILE A 79 -5.89 0.40 -1.91
N LEU A 80 -5.53 0.86 -0.70
CA LEU A 80 -4.24 1.49 -0.43
C LEU A 80 -3.38 0.53 0.41
N ASN A 81 -2.25 0.13 -0.16
CA ASN A 81 -1.25 -0.69 0.53
C ASN A 81 -0.30 0.20 1.32
N ILE A 82 -0.32 0.09 2.64
CA ILE A 82 0.39 0.99 3.56
C ILE A 82 1.62 0.28 4.15
N CYS A 83 2.53 -0.09 3.28
CA CYS A 83 3.86 -0.60 3.68
C CYS A 83 4.80 -0.66 2.50
N SER A 84 5.85 0.14 2.51
CA SER A 84 6.86 0.15 1.43
C SER A 84 7.66 -1.14 1.35
N SER A 85 7.91 -1.82 2.48
CA SER A 85 8.67 -3.08 2.53
C SER A 85 8.03 -4.20 1.70
N VAL A 86 6.71 -4.17 1.53
CA VAL A 86 5.94 -5.19 0.79
C VAL A 86 5.22 -4.59 -0.43
N GLY A 87 5.58 -3.40 -0.84
CA GLY A 87 4.96 -2.72 -1.98
C GLY A 87 5.05 -3.50 -3.29
N GLU A 88 6.09 -4.29 -3.48
CA GLU A 88 6.25 -5.15 -4.66
C GLU A 88 5.14 -6.20 -4.78
N VAL A 89 4.52 -6.59 -3.68
CA VAL A 89 3.35 -7.49 -3.70
C VAL A 89 2.18 -6.78 -4.37
N ALA A 90 1.93 -5.52 -4.05
CA ALA A 90 0.90 -4.72 -4.73
C ALA A 90 1.19 -4.61 -6.23
N ASP A 91 2.45 -4.39 -6.62
CA ASP A 91 2.85 -4.35 -8.03
C ASP A 91 2.58 -5.69 -8.75
N SER A 92 2.83 -6.81 -8.08
CA SER A 92 2.68 -8.15 -8.66
C SER A 92 1.25 -8.52 -9.01
N VAL A 93 0.25 -7.92 -8.37
CA VAL A 93 -1.17 -8.24 -8.56
C VAL A 93 -1.93 -7.21 -9.42
N GLN A 94 -1.23 -6.29 -10.08
CA GLN A 94 -1.86 -5.21 -10.85
C GLN A 94 -2.74 -5.73 -11.99
N THR A 95 -2.34 -6.80 -12.68
CA THR A 95 -3.13 -7.40 -13.73
C THR A 95 -4.45 -7.98 -13.18
N ALA A 96 -4.38 -8.66 -12.05
CA ALA A 96 -5.56 -9.19 -11.37
C ALA A 96 -6.47 -8.04 -10.88
N ALA A 97 -5.88 -7.00 -10.30
CA ALA A 97 -6.62 -5.82 -9.83
C ALA A 97 -7.36 -5.14 -10.99
N ALA A 98 -6.71 -4.98 -12.14
CA ALA A 98 -7.33 -4.41 -13.33
C ALA A 98 -8.51 -5.26 -13.84
N TYR A 99 -8.38 -6.58 -13.80
CA TYR A 99 -9.43 -7.50 -14.21
C TYR A 99 -10.63 -7.47 -13.25
N ILE A 100 -10.36 -7.38 -11.95
CA ILE A 100 -11.40 -7.27 -10.90
C ILE A 100 -12.06 -5.89 -10.92
N GLY A 101 -11.35 -4.86 -11.38
CA GLY A 101 -11.84 -3.48 -11.41
C GLY A 101 -11.66 -2.73 -10.08
N VAL A 102 -10.80 -3.22 -9.19
CA VAL A 102 -10.46 -2.56 -7.92
C VAL A 102 -8.96 -2.24 -7.92
N PRO A 103 -8.56 -0.98 -8.10
CA PRO A 103 -7.15 -0.61 -8.11
C PRO A 103 -6.49 -0.82 -6.75
N ILE A 104 -5.25 -1.29 -6.78
CA ILE A 104 -4.39 -1.43 -5.60
C ILE A 104 -3.24 -0.44 -5.75
N VAL A 105 -3.19 0.54 -4.87
CA VAL A 105 -2.25 1.66 -4.90
C VAL A 105 -1.21 1.51 -3.80
N ARG A 106 0.06 1.73 -4.14
CA ARG A 106 1.14 1.81 -3.14
C ARG A 106 1.18 3.19 -2.52
N ILE A 107 1.34 3.25 -1.21
CA ILE A 107 1.44 4.52 -0.47
C ILE A 107 2.66 5.36 -0.89
N ASP A 108 3.72 4.72 -1.36
CA ASP A 108 5.01 5.36 -1.68
C ASP A 108 5.19 5.69 -3.17
N GLU A 109 4.29 5.26 -4.06
CA GLU A 109 4.51 5.40 -5.50
C GLU A 109 4.59 6.86 -5.97
N GLU A 110 3.63 7.69 -5.58
CA GLU A 110 3.62 9.09 -5.99
C GLU A 110 4.78 9.89 -5.39
N MET A 111 5.18 9.58 -4.16
CA MET A 111 6.39 10.13 -3.56
C MET A 111 7.63 9.81 -4.40
N CYS A 112 7.76 8.56 -4.84
CA CYS A 112 8.88 8.13 -5.68
C CYS A 112 8.85 8.80 -7.06
N ARG A 113 7.67 8.95 -7.64
CA ARG A 113 7.47 9.64 -8.93
C ARG A 113 7.89 11.11 -8.85
N GLU A 114 7.46 11.80 -7.80
CA GLU A 114 7.82 13.19 -7.55
C GLU A 114 9.33 13.34 -7.32
N ALA A 115 9.95 12.46 -6.53
CA ALA A 115 11.39 12.48 -6.33
C ALA A 115 12.17 12.32 -7.65
N ALA A 116 11.75 11.41 -8.53
CA ALA A 116 12.34 11.19 -9.84
C ALA A 116 12.17 12.42 -10.77
N ARG A 117 11.03 13.12 -10.63
CA ARG A 117 10.76 14.34 -11.39
C ARG A 117 11.63 15.52 -10.95
N LEU A 118 11.88 15.65 -9.65
CA LEU A 118 12.59 16.79 -9.07
C LEU A 118 14.11 16.69 -9.18
N GLY A 119 14.68 15.50 -9.26
CA GLY A 119 16.13 15.37 -9.23
C GLY A 119 16.69 14.19 -10.03
N LYS A 120 17.92 14.40 -10.53
CA LYS A 120 18.69 13.36 -11.22
C LYS A 120 19.45 12.44 -10.24
N ARG A 121 19.66 12.89 -9.02
CA ARG A 121 20.27 12.15 -7.92
C ARG A 121 19.31 12.15 -6.77
N VAL A 122 18.81 10.98 -6.41
CA VAL A 122 17.85 10.82 -5.33
C VAL A 122 18.49 10.01 -4.20
N GLY A 123 18.53 10.60 -3.01
CA GLY A 123 18.95 9.89 -1.80
C GLY A 123 17.75 9.18 -1.17
N VAL A 124 17.94 7.93 -0.78
CA VAL A 124 16.90 7.12 -0.11
C VAL A 124 17.28 6.91 1.34
N LEU A 125 16.41 7.37 2.23
CA LEU A 125 16.52 7.15 3.67
C LEU A 125 15.34 6.31 4.13
N ALA A 126 15.59 5.33 4.96
CA ALA A 126 14.55 4.47 5.52
C ALA A 126 14.83 4.14 6.99
N THR A 127 13.77 4.01 7.77
CA THR A 127 13.85 3.59 9.16
C THR A 127 14.00 2.07 9.31
N LEU A 128 13.65 1.32 8.24
CA LEU A 128 13.78 -0.14 8.20
C LEU A 128 14.63 -0.55 6.99
N ALA A 129 15.56 -1.46 7.20
CA ALA A 129 16.40 -2.00 6.12
C ALA A 129 15.56 -2.63 4.99
N THR A 130 14.47 -3.30 5.32
CA THR A 130 13.55 -3.94 4.37
C THR A 130 12.82 -2.96 3.45
N THR A 131 12.86 -1.66 3.72
CA THR A 131 12.25 -0.61 2.90
C THR A 131 13.21 -0.05 1.84
N LEU A 132 14.52 -0.14 2.04
CA LEU A 132 15.52 0.49 1.17
C LEU A 132 15.46 0.00 -0.27
N GLU A 133 15.58 -1.30 -0.48
CA GLU A 133 15.60 -1.88 -1.84
C GLU A 133 14.26 -1.72 -2.57
N PRO A 134 13.10 -2.00 -1.95
CA PRO A 134 11.81 -1.74 -2.60
C PRO A 134 11.61 -0.27 -3.02
N THR A 135 12.02 0.68 -2.20
CA THR A 135 11.90 2.12 -2.51
C THR A 135 12.82 2.49 -3.68
N LYS A 136 14.07 2.04 -3.65
CA LYS A 136 15.03 2.23 -4.74
C LYS A 136 14.51 1.68 -6.06
N ASN A 137 13.95 0.47 -6.05
CA ASN A 137 13.36 -0.18 -7.22
C ASN A 137 12.17 0.62 -7.76
N THR A 138 11.33 1.15 -6.89
CA THR A 138 10.19 1.98 -7.28
C THR A 138 10.65 3.27 -7.94
N ILE A 139 11.63 3.97 -7.38
CA ILE A 139 12.19 5.19 -7.97
C ILE A 139 12.77 4.89 -9.36
N SER A 140 13.51 3.79 -9.50
CA SER A 140 14.09 3.38 -10.79
C SER A 140 13.01 3.06 -11.84
N ARG A 141 11.91 2.46 -11.41
CA ARG A 141 10.77 2.13 -12.29
C ARG A 141 10.04 3.38 -12.76
N VAL A 142 9.71 4.30 -11.86
CA VAL A 142 8.94 5.50 -12.20
C VAL A 142 9.76 6.58 -12.92
N ALA A 143 11.08 6.49 -12.85
CA ALA A 143 12.00 7.40 -13.55
C ALA A 143 12.14 7.07 -15.06
N ARG A 144 11.66 5.93 -15.48
CA ARG A 144 11.66 5.50 -16.89
C ARG A 144 10.44 6.06 -17.60
#